data_62766094df12d6201a787499118e1280
#
_entry.id   62766094df12d6201a787499118e1280
#
_cell.length_a   1.000
_cell.length_b   1.000
_cell.length_c   1.000
_cell.angle_alpha   90.00
_cell.angle_beta   90.00
_cell.angle_gamma   90.00
#
_symmetry.space_group_name_H-M   'P 1'
#
loop_
_entity.id
_entity.type
_entity.pdbx_description
1 polymer ?
#
loop_
_entity_poly.entity_id
_entity_poly.type
_entity_poly.pdbx_seq_one_letter_code
_entity_poly.pdbx_strand_id
1 'polypeptide(L)'
;MILENYCPEVEVLGTAESVKEAKKLVNSLKPDVVFLDINMPVLDGFDFIAEYDELNFMVVFVSAYEEFGIKAVKVGAVDYLLKPISIKELKQTIKKLLTLKNKKEYIVSATEPDKLILPASHGFEILLTDNIIRLEAEGCYTKIILNDRKTKIISRNLKEFENSLSDKYFFRAHKSHIINLKHIKDYSKLSGGYATMSDGSKVEISRRKAPEFLKKIKSFLSSV
;
A
#
# COMPACT_ATOMS: atom_id res chain seq x y z
N MET A 1 -7.41 -8.65 -27.44
CA MET A 1 -6.14 -8.63 -26.65
C MET A 1 -5.93 -9.98 -25.96
N ILE A 2 -4.68 -10.29 -25.48
CA ILE A 2 -4.42 -11.57 -24.78
C ILE A 2 -5.31 -11.72 -23.53
N LEU A 3 -5.48 -10.66 -22.76
CA LEU A 3 -6.35 -10.69 -21.55
C LEU A 3 -7.78 -11.08 -21.89
N GLU A 4 -8.42 -10.44 -22.86
CA GLU A 4 -9.80 -10.73 -23.26
C GLU A 4 -9.97 -12.15 -23.77
N ASN A 5 -8.98 -12.70 -24.49
CA ASN A 5 -9.05 -14.02 -25.07
C ASN A 5 -8.83 -15.17 -24.08
N TYR A 6 -8.01 -14.95 -23.04
CA TYR A 6 -7.53 -16.02 -22.16
C TYR A 6 -7.86 -15.85 -20.68
N CYS A 7 -8.39 -14.69 -20.28
CA CYS A 7 -8.69 -14.34 -18.89
C CYS A 7 -10.10 -13.71 -18.78
N PRO A 8 -11.18 -14.49 -18.95
CA PRO A 8 -12.56 -13.96 -18.96
C PRO A 8 -12.99 -13.34 -17.62
N GLU A 9 -12.24 -13.61 -16.55
CA GLU A 9 -12.44 -13.02 -15.23
C GLU A 9 -11.91 -11.58 -15.11
N VAL A 10 -11.29 -11.04 -16.17
CA VAL A 10 -10.71 -9.70 -16.22
C VAL A 10 -11.44 -8.85 -17.25
N GLU A 11 -11.92 -7.70 -16.84
CA GLU A 11 -12.45 -6.66 -17.72
C GLU A 11 -11.36 -5.64 -18.06
N VAL A 12 -11.13 -5.39 -19.34
CA VAL A 12 -10.19 -4.38 -19.81
C VAL A 12 -10.90 -3.04 -19.92
N LEU A 13 -10.67 -2.14 -18.98
CA LEU A 13 -11.32 -0.83 -18.92
C LEU A 13 -10.75 0.18 -19.94
N GLY A 14 -9.51 -0.01 -20.38
CA GLY A 14 -8.85 0.87 -21.35
C GLY A 14 -7.41 0.54 -21.57
N THR A 15 -6.83 1.17 -22.59
CA THR A 15 -5.41 1.09 -22.94
C THR A 15 -4.84 2.48 -23.11
N ALA A 16 -3.56 2.68 -22.81
CA ALA A 16 -2.85 3.94 -22.95
C ALA A 16 -1.50 3.72 -23.65
N GLU A 17 -1.14 4.64 -24.51
CA GLU A 17 0.14 4.62 -25.25
C GLU A 17 1.21 5.52 -24.61
N SER A 18 0.86 6.25 -23.55
CA SER A 18 1.77 7.15 -22.85
C SER A 18 1.45 7.26 -21.35
N VAL A 19 2.44 7.64 -20.56
CA VAL A 19 2.28 7.91 -19.11
C VAL A 19 1.19 8.96 -18.84
N LYS A 20 1.14 10.02 -19.65
CA LYS A 20 0.13 11.09 -19.51
C LYS A 20 -1.30 10.59 -19.72
N GLU A 21 -1.49 9.72 -20.70
CA GLU A 21 -2.79 9.10 -20.98
C GLU A 21 -3.16 8.10 -19.92
N ALA A 22 -2.22 7.23 -19.54
CA ALA A 22 -2.40 6.25 -18.47
C ALA A 22 -2.85 6.91 -17.16
N LYS A 23 -2.22 8.03 -16.77
CA LYS A 23 -2.66 8.83 -15.60
C LYS A 23 -4.11 9.27 -15.68
N LYS A 24 -4.54 9.78 -16.84
CA LYS A 24 -5.94 10.23 -17.03
C LYS A 24 -6.90 9.05 -16.86
N LEU A 25 -6.60 7.91 -17.51
CA LEU A 25 -7.43 6.72 -17.44
C LEU A 25 -7.48 6.14 -16.03
N VAL A 26 -6.36 6.01 -15.35
CA VAL A 26 -6.32 5.53 -13.96
C VAL A 26 -7.16 6.40 -13.03
N ASN A 27 -7.06 7.73 -13.17
CA ASN A 27 -7.83 8.66 -12.33
C ASN A 27 -9.34 8.60 -12.59
N SER A 28 -9.75 8.41 -13.87
CA SER A 28 -11.17 8.37 -14.25
C SER A 28 -11.81 7.00 -14.04
N LEU A 29 -11.11 5.92 -14.42
CA LEU A 29 -11.65 4.56 -14.43
C LEU A 29 -11.39 3.80 -13.13
N LYS A 30 -10.40 4.24 -12.31
CA LYS A 30 -10.02 3.63 -11.04
C LYS A 30 -9.82 2.11 -11.13
N PRO A 31 -8.94 1.63 -12.01
CA PRO A 31 -8.75 0.20 -12.22
C PRO A 31 -8.22 -0.49 -10.96
N ASP A 32 -8.53 -1.78 -10.80
CA ASP A 32 -7.94 -2.60 -9.73
C ASP A 32 -6.48 -2.96 -10.02
N VAL A 33 -6.12 -3.06 -11.31
CA VAL A 33 -4.76 -3.44 -11.76
C VAL A 33 -4.37 -2.67 -13.01
N VAL A 34 -3.08 -2.35 -13.10
CA VAL A 34 -2.44 -1.78 -14.29
C VAL A 34 -1.36 -2.74 -14.76
N PHE A 35 -1.50 -3.24 -16.00
CA PHE A 35 -0.43 -3.92 -16.71
C PHE A 35 0.41 -2.86 -17.40
N LEU A 36 1.68 -2.77 -17.04
CA LEU A 36 2.52 -1.62 -17.36
C LEU A 36 3.75 -2.08 -18.13
N ASP A 37 3.87 -1.63 -19.37
CA ASP A 37 5.13 -1.76 -20.10
C ASP A 37 6.20 -0.86 -19.47
N ILE A 38 7.41 -1.37 -19.34
CA ILE A 38 8.54 -0.56 -18.89
C ILE A 38 8.95 0.40 -20.00
N ASN A 39 9.03 -0.07 -21.24
CA ASN A 39 9.48 0.73 -22.37
C ASN A 39 8.32 1.51 -23.00
N MET A 40 8.10 2.69 -22.52
CA MET A 40 7.16 3.65 -23.10
C MET A 40 7.92 4.88 -23.64
N PRO A 41 7.40 5.56 -24.69
CA PRO A 41 8.01 6.80 -25.20
C PRO A 41 8.07 7.89 -24.13
N VAL A 42 9.19 8.60 -24.05
CA VAL A 42 9.45 9.79 -23.21
C VAL A 42 9.64 9.48 -21.71
N LEU A 43 8.75 8.72 -21.11
CA LEU A 43 8.79 8.31 -19.68
C LEU A 43 8.60 6.80 -19.60
N ASP A 44 9.34 6.14 -18.71
CA ASP A 44 9.25 4.69 -18.52
C ASP A 44 8.12 4.28 -17.54
N GLY A 45 7.89 2.97 -17.42
CA GLY A 45 6.89 2.44 -16.50
C GLY A 45 7.19 2.73 -15.03
N PHE A 46 8.45 2.91 -14.66
CA PHE A 46 8.82 3.29 -13.29
C PHE A 46 8.57 4.77 -13.04
N ASP A 47 8.75 5.63 -14.05
CA ASP A 47 8.39 7.04 -13.98
C ASP A 47 6.89 7.20 -13.75
N PHE A 48 6.07 6.36 -14.42
CA PHE A 48 4.62 6.33 -14.17
C PHE A 48 4.30 6.03 -12.70
N ILE A 49 4.96 5.04 -12.10
CA ILE A 49 4.76 4.68 -10.69
C ILE A 49 5.23 5.80 -9.77
N ALA A 50 6.36 6.45 -10.07
CA ALA A 50 6.94 7.52 -9.26
C ALA A 50 6.04 8.77 -9.16
N GLU A 51 5.12 8.96 -10.11
CA GLU A 51 4.14 10.02 -10.10
C GLU A 51 3.04 9.88 -9.02
N TYR A 52 2.95 8.71 -8.39
CA TYR A 52 1.97 8.43 -7.35
C TYR A 52 2.64 8.39 -5.97
N ASP A 53 2.15 9.20 -5.06
CA ASP A 53 2.54 9.11 -3.64
C ASP A 53 2.06 7.80 -3.01
N GLU A 54 0.91 7.29 -3.46
CA GLU A 54 0.31 6.01 -3.07
C GLU A 54 -0.41 5.37 -4.26
N LEU A 55 -0.13 4.08 -4.48
CA LEU A 55 -0.81 3.29 -5.49
C LEU A 55 -2.14 2.78 -4.94
N ASN A 56 -3.24 3.20 -5.55
CA ASN A 56 -4.59 2.68 -5.24
C ASN A 56 -4.98 1.49 -6.15
N PHE A 57 -4.04 0.97 -6.92
CA PHE A 57 -4.18 -0.13 -7.86
C PHE A 57 -2.96 -1.05 -7.76
N MET A 58 -3.15 -2.29 -8.15
CA MET A 58 -2.05 -3.26 -8.26
C MET A 58 -1.28 -3.03 -9.56
N VAL A 59 0.02 -3.33 -9.56
CA VAL A 59 0.88 -3.18 -10.74
C VAL A 59 1.45 -4.53 -11.15
N VAL A 60 1.36 -4.83 -12.44
CA VAL A 60 2.06 -5.94 -13.09
C VAL A 60 2.91 -5.33 -14.20
N PHE A 61 4.22 -5.46 -14.09
CA PHE A 61 5.10 -5.05 -15.19
C PHE A 61 5.10 -6.08 -16.31
N VAL A 62 5.19 -5.58 -17.54
CA VAL A 62 5.34 -6.40 -18.75
C VAL A 62 6.53 -5.85 -19.54
N SER A 63 7.57 -6.65 -19.77
CA SER A 63 8.80 -6.17 -20.40
C SER A 63 9.47 -7.23 -21.27
N ALA A 64 10.28 -6.79 -22.21
CA ALA A 64 11.17 -7.66 -22.97
C ALA A 64 12.49 -7.97 -22.23
N TYR A 65 12.76 -7.34 -21.09
CA TYR A 65 14.05 -7.40 -20.39
C TYR A 65 13.89 -8.00 -19.00
N GLU A 66 14.75 -8.96 -18.64
CA GLU A 66 14.73 -9.62 -17.31
C GLU A 66 15.33 -8.73 -16.21
N GLU A 67 16.26 -7.88 -16.54
CA GLU A 67 17.07 -7.10 -15.61
C GLU A 67 16.27 -6.15 -14.72
N PHE A 68 15.07 -5.75 -15.13
CA PHE A 68 14.21 -4.87 -14.36
C PHE A 68 13.35 -5.58 -13.28
N GLY A 69 13.38 -6.91 -13.22
CA GLY A 69 12.58 -7.69 -12.27
C GLY A 69 12.83 -7.27 -10.80
N ILE A 70 14.11 -7.09 -10.41
CA ILE A 70 14.47 -6.65 -9.06
C ILE A 70 13.95 -5.25 -8.77
N LYS A 71 14.01 -4.33 -9.74
CA LYS A 71 13.47 -2.97 -9.60
C LYS A 71 11.95 -2.99 -9.44
N ALA A 72 11.26 -3.85 -10.22
CA ALA A 72 9.81 -4.04 -10.12
C ALA A 72 9.38 -4.53 -8.72
N VAL A 73 10.12 -5.48 -8.15
CA VAL A 73 9.87 -5.94 -6.77
C VAL A 73 10.06 -4.80 -5.77
N LYS A 74 11.09 -3.97 -5.90
CA LYS A 74 11.37 -2.84 -4.99
C LYS A 74 10.29 -1.77 -5.00
N VAL A 75 9.62 -1.55 -6.14
CA VAL A 75 8.48 -0.60 -6.22
C VAL A 75 7.14 -1.26 -5.85
N GLY A 76 7.18 -2.52 -5.41
CA GLY A 76 6.00 -3.21 -4.90
C GLY A 76 5.07 -3.76 -5.98
N ALA A 77 5.57 -4.03 -7.19
CA ALA A 77 4.77 -4.70 -8.21
C ALA A 77 4.30 -6.08 -7.73
N VAL A 78 3.07 -6.44 -8.08
CA VAL A 78 2.50 -7.75 -7.74
C VAL A 78 3.17 -8.86 -8.52
N ASP A 79 3.50 -8.58 -9.80
CA ASP A 79 4.16 -9.54 -10.67
C ASP A 79 4.95 -8.86 -11.78
N TYR A 80 5.74 -9.68 -12.50
CA TYR A 80 6.57 -9.28 -13.63
C TYR A 80 6.46 -10.32 -14.73
N LEU A 81 6.00 -9.92 -15.91
CA LEU A 81 5.81 -10.81 -17.05
C LEU A 81 6.80 -10.46 -18.15
N LEU A 82 7.49 -11.47 -18.68
CA LEU A 82 8.39 -11.31 -19.84
C LEU A 82 7.62 -11.41 -21.16
N LYS A 83 8.01 -10.60 -22.13
CA LYS A 83 7.58 -10.72 -23.52
C LYS A 83 8.48 -11.73 -24.27
N PRO A 84 7.92 -12.65 -25.06
CA PRO A 84 6.50 -12.85 -25.35
C PRO A 84 5.75 -13.46 -24.14
N ILE A 85 4.58 -12.89 -23.81
CA ILE A 85 3.83 -13.27 -22.61
C ILE A 85 3.37 -14.73 -22.71
N SER A 86 3.80 -15.55 -21.75
CA SER A 86 3.30 -16.90 -21.58
C SER A 86 1.87 -16.89 -21.05
N ILE A 87 0.93 -17.53 -21.74
CA ILE A 87 -0.46 -17.66 -21.28
C ILE A 87 -0.54 -18.34 -19.92
N LYS A 88 0.35 -19.30 -19.63
CA LYS A 88 0.42 -19.97 -18.34
C LYS A 88 0.80 -19.00 -17.23
N GLU A 89 1.82 -18.19 -17.43
CA GLU A 89 2.28 -17.19 -16.45
C GLU A 89 1.23 -16.11 -16.27
N LEU A 90 0.62 -15.61 -17.36
CA LEU A 90 -0.47 -14.65 -17.28
C LEU A 90 -1.61 -15.17 -16.42
N LYS A 91 -2.07 -16.41 -16.62
CA LYS A 91 -3.13 -16.99 -15.78
C LYS A 91 -2.73 -17.14 -14.31
N GLN A 92 -1.46 -17.46 -14.04
CA GLN A 92 -0.96 -17.49 -12.64
C GLN A 92 -0.98 -16.11 -12.01
N THR A 93 -0.54 -15.09 -12.74
CA THR A 93 -0.59 -13.69 -12.33
C THR A 93 -2.03 -13.24 -12.06
N ILE A 94 -2.99 -13.54 -12.96
CA ILE A 94 -4.40 -13.21 -12.76
C ILE A 94 -4.94 -13.90 -11.50
N LYS A 95 -4.67 -15.19 -11.30
CA LYS A 95 -5.07 -15.90 -10.08
C LYS A 95 -4.51 -15.24 -8.81
N LYS A 96 -3.25 -14.79 -8.84
CA LYS A 96 -2.61 -14.05 -7.75
C LYS A 96 -3.33 -12.72 -7.50
N LEU A 97 -3.61 -11.94 -8.55
CA LEU A 97 -4.34 -10.67 -8.48
C LEU A 97 -5.75 -10.83 -7.89
N LEU A 98 -6.52 -11.81 -8.35
CA LEU A 98 -7.85 -12.13 -7.83
C LEU A 98 -7.79 -12.54 -6.35
N THR A 99 -6.80 -13.34 -5.97
CA THR A 99 -6.59 -13.71 -4.57
C THR A 99 -6.32 -12.48 -3.70
N LEU A 100 -5.51 -11.53 -4.21
CA LEU A 100 -5.21 -10.29 -3.50
C LEU A 100 -6.42 -9.36 -3.45
N LYS A 101 -7.21 -9.27 -4.53
CA LYS A 101 -8.45 -8.48 -4.59
C LYS A 101 -9.49 -9.03 -3.61
N ASN A 102 -9.76 -10.34 -3.65
CA ASN A 102 -10.73 -10.99 -2.76
C ASN A 102 -10.32 -10.88 -1.28
N LYS A 103 -9.01 -10.89 -0.98
CA LYS A 103 -8.52 -10.57 0.36
C LYS A 103 -8.84 -9.14 0.80
N LYS A 104 -9.03 -8.19 -0.14
CA LYS A 104 -9.50 -6.82 0.18
C LYS A 104 -10.93 -6.80 0.71
N GLU A 105 -11.81 -7.66 0.23
CA GLU A 105 -13.23 -7.66 0.64
C GLU A 105 -13.47 -8.20 2.06
N TYR A 106 -12.52 -8.95 2.63
CA TYR A 106 -12.64 -9.53 3.98
C TYR A 106 -12.30 -8.58 5.13
N ILE A 107 -11.92 -7.33 4.88
CA ILE A 107 -11.89 -6.33 5.95
C ILE A 107 -13.26 -5.65 6.01
N VAL A 108 -14.21 -6.37 6.53
CA VAL A 108 -15.41 -5.80 7.10
C VAL A 108 -15.00 -5.00 8.34
N SER A 109 -15.39 -3.72 8.32
CA SER A 109 -15.44 -2.80 9.44
C SER A 109 -15.02 -3.41 10.79
N ALA A 110 -13.97 -2.86 11.38
CA ALA A 110 -13.67 -3.06 12.79
C ALA A 110 -14.91 -2.59 13.59
N THR A 111 -15.81 -3.51 13.88
CA THR A 111 -16.97 -3.24 14.76
C THR A 111 -16.55 -3.15 16.23
N GLU A 112 -15.29 -3.47 16.53
CA GLU A 112 -14.66 -3.25 17.83
C GLU A 112 -13.38 -2.41 17.63
N PRO A 113 -13.25 -1.27 18.34
CA PRO A 113 -12.16 -0.30 18.13
C PRO A 113 -10.76 -0.84 18.39
N ASP A 114 -10.64 -2.04 18.97
CA ASP A 114 -9.39 -2.61 19.45
C ASP A 114 -8.89 -3.82 18.63
N LYS A 115 -9.55 -4.17 17.52
CA LYS A 115 -9.19 -5.33 16.70
C LYS A 115 -9.06 -4.94 15.22
N LEU A 116 -8.01 -5.42 14.58
CA LEU A 116 -7.78 -5.35 13.14
C LEU A 116 -7.84 -6.76 12.56
N ILE A 117 -8.71 -6.99 11.58
CA ILE A 117 -8.81 -8.27 10.89
C ILE A 117 -7.89 -8.24 9.68
N LEU A 118 -6.94 -9.16 9.61
CA LEU A 118 -5.99 -9.32 8.51
C LEU A 118 -6.29 -10.60 7.73
N PRO A 119 -6.20 -10.56 6.40
CA PRO A 119 -6.32 -11.77 5.59
C PRO A 119 -5.13 -12.71 5.85
N ALA A 120 -5.40 -14.01 5.98
CA ALA A 120 -4.42 -15.08 6.08
C ALA A 120 -4.61 -16.08 4.94
N SER A 121 -3.65 -17.00 4.73
CA SER A 121 -3.68 -18.00 3.64
C SER A 121 -4.93 -18.89 3.66
N HIS A 122 -5.46 -19.19 4.86
CA HIS A 122 -6.65 -20.02 5.06
C HIS A 122 -7.63 -19.35 6.04
N GLY A 123 -8.13 -18.15 5.69
CA GLY A 123 -9.09 -17.42 6.52
C GLY A 123 -8.59 -16.03 6.89
N PHE A 124 -8.70 -15.68 8.16
CA PHE A 124 -8.30 -14.37 8.68
C PHE A 124 -7.55 -14.50 10.01
N GLU A 125 -6.78 -13.50 10.32
CA GLU A 125 -6.11 -13.34 11.61
C GLU A 125 -6.64 -12.08 12.29
N ILE A 126 -6.90 -12.16 13.59
CA ILE A 126 -7.29 -11.00 14.40
C ILE A 126 -6.04 -10.49 15.11
N LEU A 127 -5.73 -9.22 14.84
CA LEU A 127 -4.66 -8.50 15.48
C LEU A 127 -5.21 -7.45 16.42
N LEU A 128 -4.78 -7.46 17.68
CA LEU A 128 -5.12 -6.40 18.61
C LEU A 128 -4.39 -5.13 18.22
N THR A 129 -5.12 -4.03 18.07
CA THR A 129 -4.56 -2.74 17.64
C THR A 129 -3.56 -2.17 18.63
N ASP A 130 -3.66 -2.54 19.90
CA ASP A 130 -2.69 -2.18 20.94
C ASP A 130 -1.30 -2.81 20.72
N ASN A 131 -1.22 -3.90 19.96
CA ASN A 131 0.04 -4.50 19.60
C ASN A 131 0.73 -3.84 18.41
N ILE A 132 0.03 -2.94 17.71
CA ILE A 132 0.57 -2.25 16.53
C ILE A 132 1.31 -1.00 16.97
N ILE A 133 2.61 -0.91 16.67
CA ILE A 133 3.42 0.29 16.91
C ILE A 133 3.17 1.30 15.79
N ARG A 134 3.29 0.85 14.54
CA ARG A 134 3.11 1.69 13.35
C ARG A 134 2.88 0.86 12.10
N LEU A 135 2.42 1.53 11.05
CA LEU A 135 2.31 0.97 9.70
C LEU A 135 3.18 1.80 8.75
N GLU A 136 3.85 1.13 7.82
CA GLU A 136 4.72 1.73 6.80
C GLU A 136 4.26 1.31 5.41
N ALA A 137 4.19 2.27 4.47
CA ALA A 137 3.98 1.97 3.06
C ALA A 137 5.26 1.41 2.43
N GLU A 138 5.13 0.34 1.67
CA GLU A 138 6.20 -0.28 0.89
C GLU A 138 5.64 -0.67 -0.48
N GLY A 139 5.60 0.31 -1.41
CA GLY A 139 4.92 0.16 -2.70
C GLY A 139 3.42 -0.07 -2.53
N CYS A 140 2.89 -1.17 -3.08
CA CYS A 140 1.49 -1.59 -2.93
C CYS A 140 1.24 -2.44 -1.67
N TYR A 141 2.24 -2.60 -0.80
CA TYR A 141 2.13 -3.31 0.47
C TYR A 141 2.17 -2.35 1.64
N THR A 142 1.61 -2.80 2.74
CA THR A 142 1.78 -2.14 4.04
C THR A 142 2.49 -3.10 5.00
N LYS A 143 3.56 -2.63 5.59
CA LYS A 143 4.28 -3.29 6.67
C LYS A 143 3.68 -2.85 8.01
N ILE A 144 3.19 -3.80 8.80
CA ILE A 144 2.65 -3.57 10.14
C ILE A 144 3.72 -4.02 11.15
N ILE A 145 4.22 -3.08 11.93
CA ILE A 145 5.27 -3.31 12.95
C ILE A 145 4.61 -3.49 14.30
N LEU A 146 4.91 -4.62 14.95
CA LEU A 146 4.31 -5.03 16.21
C LEU A 146 5.26 -4.82 17.40
N ASN A 147 4.68 -4.77 18.60
CA ASN A 147 5.42 -4.59 19.86
C ASN A 147 6.30 -5.80 20.23
N ASP A 148 5.99 -7.01 19.73
CA ASP A 148 6.80 -8.21 19.87
C ASP A 148 7.96 -8.31 18.86
N ARG A 149 8.27 -7.21 18.15
CA ARG A 149 9.27 -7.10 17.08
C ARG A 149 8.94 -7.87 15.80
N LYS A 150 7.77 -8.50 15.71
CA LYS A 150 7.33 -9.10 14.47
C LYS A 150 6.83 -8.05 13.49
N THR A 151 6.90 -8.40 12.23
CA THR A 151 6.40 -7.58 11.13
C THR A 151 5.47 -8.42 10.28
N LYS A 152 4.33 -7.83 9.90
CA LYS A 152 3.41 -8.41 8.93
C LYS A 152 3.40 -7.54 7.68
N ILE A 153 3.41 -8.18 6.52
CA ILE A 153 3.34 -7.51 5.22
C ILE A 153 1.99 -7.86 4.61
N ILE A 154 1.18 -6.83 4.34
CA ILE A 154 -0.17 -6.99 3.81
C ILE A 154 -0.26 -6.24 2.48
N SER A 155 -0.83 -6.90 1.47
CA SER A 155 -1.04 -6.34 0.13
C SER A 155 -2.21 -5.35 0.12
N ARG A 156 -2.01 -4.21 0.79
CA ARG A 156 -2.94 -3.09 0.94
C ARG A 156 -2.18 -1.79 1.12
N ASN A 157 -2.76 -0.70 0.64
CA ASN A 157 -2.19 0.61 0.87
C ASN A 157 -2.55 1.17 2.26
N LEU A 158 -1.78 2.14 2.73
CA LEU A 158 -1.99 2.75 4.04
C LEU A 158 -3.34 3.45 4.19
N LYS A 159 -3.93 3.96 3.10
CA LYS A 159 -5.22 4.65 3.13
C LYS A 159 -6.36 3.70 3.52
N GLU A 160 -6.29 2.45 3.08
CA GLU A 160 -7.27 1.42 3.47
C GLU A 160 -7.18 1.14 4.97
N PHE A 161 -5.97 1.08 5.52
CA PHE A 161 -5.76 0.94 6.97
C PHE A 161 -6.18 2.18 7.75
N GLU A 162 -5.91 3.39 7.24
CA GLU A 162 -6.35 4.65 7.85
C GLU A 162 -7.87 4.68 8.07
N ASN A 163 -8.65 4.16 7.11
CA ASN A 163 -10.10 4.07 7.22
C ASN A 163 -10.60 2.99 8.20
N SER A 164 -9.76 1.97 8.47
CA SER A 164 -10.13 0.82 9.33
C SER A 164 -9.64 0.95 10.77
N LEU A 165 -8.65 1.81 11.00
CA LEU A 165 -8.07 2.03 12.32
C LEU A 165 -8.78 3.18 13.03
N SER A 166 -8.95 3.05 14.35
CA SER A 166 -9.54 4.10 15.17
C SER A 166 -8.70 5.38 15.12
N ASP A 167 -9.29 6.48 14.66
CA ASP A 167 -8.67 7.79 14.64
C ASP A 167 -8.33 8.30 16.04
N LYS A 168 -8.94 7.76 17.09
CA LYS A 168 -8.59 8.06 18.49
C LYS A 168 -7.14 7.70 18.82
N TYR A 169 -6.64 6.57 18.29
CA TYR A 169 -5.32 6.02 18.63
C TYR A 169 -4.31 6.09 17.50
N PHE A 170 -4.77 6.15 16.25
CA PHE A 170 -3.89 6.16 15.09
C PHE A 170 -3.84 7.52 14.43
N PHE A 171 -2.67 7.86 13.91
CA PHE A 171 -2.43 9.13 13.24
C PHE A 171 -1.59 8.94 11.98
N ARG A 172 -2.07 9.48 10.85
CA ARG A 172 -1.31 9.53 9.60
C ARG A 172 -0.22 10.59 9.69
N ALA A 173 0.97 10.18 10.10
CA ALA A 173 2.11 11.07 10.35
C ALA A 173 2.75 11.58 9.05
N HIS A 174 2.82 10.69 8.04
CA HIS A 174 3.47 10.94 6.75
C HIS A 174 2.70 10.20 5.64
N LYS A 175 2.97 10.53 4.37
CA LYS A 175 2.41 9.77 3.23
C LYS A 175 2.70 8.27 3.32
N SER A 176 3.82 7.89 3.90
CA SER A 176 4.28 6.51 4.06
C SER A 176 4.14 5.95 5.48
N HIS A 177 3.57 6.67 6.45
CA HIS A 177 3.52 6.20 7.84
C HIS A 177 2.21 6.53 8.54
N ILE A 178 1.63 5.53 9.24
CA ILE A 178 0.62 5.68 10.29
C ILE A 178 1.26 5.25 11.60
N ILE A 179 1.10 6.02 12.66
CA ILE A 179 1.64 5.75 13.99
C ILE A 179 0.51 5.52 15.00
N ASN A 180 0.77 4.66 15.97
CA ASN A 180 -0.12 4.50 17.12
C ASN A 180 0.34 5.44 18.25
N LEU A 181 -0.55 6.32 18.68
CA LEU A 181 -0.26 7.32 19.72
C LEU A 181 0.09 6.69 21.07
N LYS A 182 -0.43 5.49 21.37
CA LYS A 182 -0.09 4.72 22.58
C LYS A 182 1.38 4.30 22.63
N HIS A 183 2.04 4.23 21.47
CA HIS A 183 3.42 3.79 21.32
C HIS A 183 4.42 4.93 21.10
N ILE A 184 4.02 6.19 21.27
CA ILE A 184 4.93 7.34 21.21
C ILE A 184 5.66 7.47 22.54
N LYS A 185 6.99 7.52 22.49
CA LYS A 185 7.87 7.81 23.64
C LYS A 185 8.21 9.29 23.75
N ASP A 186 8.48 9.91 22.58
CA ASP A 186 8.99 11.27 22.52
C ASP A 186 8.64 11.92 21.17
N TYR A 187 8.60 13.24 21.18
CA TYR A 187 8.47 14.06 19.97
C TYR A 187 9.47 15.18 19.96
N SER A 188 10.31 15.25 18.95
CA SER A 188 11.28 16.31 18.72
C SER A 188 10.88 17.20 17.55
N LYS A 189 10.98 18.51 17.73
CA LYS A 189 10.80 19.50 16.64
C LYS A 189 12.07 19.70 15.80
N LEU A 190 13.19 19.16 16.24
CA LEU A 190 14.45 19.27 15.52
C LEU A 190 14.39 18.51 14.19
N SER A 191 15.10 18.99 13.19
CA SER A 191 15.24 18.33 11.88
C SER A 191 13.91 17.98 11.17
N GLY A 192 12.91 18.87 11.27
CA GLY A 192 11.63 18.70 10.56
C GLY A 192 10.49 18.13 11.40
N GLY A 193 10.78 17.62 12.59
CA GLY A 193 9.81 17.02 13.52
C GLY A 193 9.66 15.51 13.32
N TYR A 194 9.93 14.75 14.36
CA TYR A 194 9.73 13.29 14.34
C TYR A 194 9.27 12.79 15.71
N ALA A 195 8.47 11.71 15.66
CA ALA A 195 8.07 10.95 16.84
C ALA A 195 9.02 9.75 17.02
N THR A 196 9.49 9.53 18.25
CA THR A 196 10.21 8.31 18.62
C THR A 196 9.21 7.30 19.14
N MET A 197 9.18 6.12 18.52
CA MET A 197 8.24 5.05 18.87
C MET A 197 8.79 4.15 19.97
N SER A 198 7.95 3.29 20.54
CA SER A 198 8.31 2.36 21.62
C SER A 198 9.41 1.37 21.23
N ASP A 199 9.54 1.03 19.94
CA ASP A 199 10.60 0.19 19.39
C ASP A 199 11.93 0.94 19.14
N GLY A 200 11.97 2.25 19.44
CA GLY A 200 13.14 3.11 19.21
C GLY A 200 13.21 3.71 17.80
N SER A 201 12.30 3.36 16.90
CA SER A 201 12.28 3.95 15.56
C SER A 201 11.83 5.41 15.60
N LYS A 202 12.33 6.20 14.62
CA LYS A 202 11.96 7.60 14.44
C LYS A 202 11.07 7.73 13.21
N VAL A 203 9.87 8.27 13.38
CA VAL A 203 8.92 8.51 12.30
C VAL A 203 8.78 10.00 12.07
N GLU A 204 9.03 10.45 10.85
CA GLU A 204 8.86 11.84 10.46
C GLU A 204 7.38 12.24 10.48
N ILE A 205 7.09 13.37 11.09
CA ILE A 205 5.77 14.01 11.02
C ILE A 205 5.84 15.06 9.92
N SER A 206 5.10 14.87 8.83
CA SER A 206 5.13 15.81 7.72
C SER A 206 4.78 17.23 8.20
N ARG A 207 5.44 18.25 7.65
CA ARG A 207 5.25 19.66 8.07
C ARG A 207 3.79 20.08 8.06
N ARG A 208 3.04 19.63 7.06
CA ARG A 208 1.61 19.91 6.94
C ARG A 208 0.77 19.27 8.07
N LYS A 209 1.18 18.11 8.55
CA LYS A 209 0.49 17.33 9.60
C LYS A 209 0.92 17.70 11.03
N ALA A 210 2.03 18.41 11.20
CA ALA A 210 2.56 18.74 12.52
C ALA A 210 1.57 19.51 13.44
N PRO A 211 0.82 20.51 12.98
CA PRO A 211 -0.17 21.20 13.84
C PRO A 211 -1.30 20.26 14.29
N GLU A 212 -1.81 19.43 13.38
CA GLU A 212 -2.86 18.45 13.67
C GLU A 212 -2.35 17.39 14.66
N PHE A 213 -1.12 16.89 14.44
CA PHE A 213 -0.46 15.95 15.35
C PHE A 213 -0.35 16.49 16.76
N LEU A 214 0.15 17.72 16.94
CA LEU A 214 0.32 18.34 18.26
C LEU A 214 -1.02 18.55 18.98
N LYS A 215 -2.07 18.90 18.26
CA LYS A 215 -3.42 18.99 18.82
C LYS A 215 -3.91 17.63 19.28
N LYS A 216 -3.72 16.61 18.46
CA LYS A 216 -4.20 15.24 18.71
C LYS A 216 -3.48 14.58 19.88
N ILE A 217 -2.14 14.72 19.96
CA ILE A 217 -1.38 14.15 21.09
C ILE A 217 -1.72 14.82 22.41
N LYS A 218 -1.95 16.13 22.42
CA LYS A 218 -2.43 16.84 23.63
C LYS A 218 -3.79 16.32 24.10
N SER A 219 -4.75 16.19 23.18
CA SER A 219 -6.07 15.63 23.49
C SER A 219 -5.98 14.19 23.97
N PHE A 220 -5.12 13.38 23.35
CA PHE A 220 -4.88 11.99 23.75
C PHE A 220 -4.33 11.89 25.19
N LEU A 221 -3.31 12.69 25.53
CA LEU A 221 -2.71 12.72 26.88
C LEU A 221 -3.65 13.27 27.96
N SER A 222 -4.63 14.11 27.58
CA SER A 222 -5.63 14.64 28.52
C SER A 222 -6.78 13.68 28.76
N SER A 223 -6.88 12.58 28.01
CA SER A 223 -7.94 11.57 28.09
C SER A 223 -7.45 10.23 28.70
N VAL A 224 -6.19 10.17 29.11
CA VAL A 224 -5.56 9.10 29.86
C VAL A 224 -5.34 9.52 31.30
#